data_c252681e1fffb1e3c5b525dd2cd4047e
#
_entry.id   c252681e1fffb1e3c5b525dd2cd4047e
#
_cell.length_a   1.000
_cell.length_b   1.000
_cell.length_c   1.000
_cell.angle_alpha   90.00
_cell.angle_beta   90.00
_cell.angle_gamma   90.00
#
_symmetry.space_group_name_H-M   'P 1'
#
loop_
_entity.id
_entity.type
_entity.pdbx_description
1 polymer ?
#
loop_
_entity_poly.entity_id
_entity_poly.type
_entity_poly.pdbx_seq_one_letter_code
_entity_poly.pdbx_strand_id
1 'polypeptide(L)'
;MEDYFQSWSNLTPSLSTMLKCAGRFFYRPMAARITFVKTYSTTQELVRLLKTRGMDITDEEKAQHYLSHIGYYRLSAYMFPLLSIPKERQLFKPGVTFSKVMMLYRFDKKILLSSYTHIKQSILHSCHYANQNVTSVDYIANRPIEGIL
;
A
#
# COMPACT_ATOMS: atom_id res chain seq x y z
N MET A 1 53.14 10.67 -11.90
CA MET A 1 51.81 10.56 -12.59
C MET A 1 51.21 9.16 -12.48
N GLU A 2 51.93 8.21 -11.89
CA GLU A 2 51.47 6.81 -11.68
C GLU A 2 50.71 6.62 -10.35
N ASP A 3 50.91 7.48 -9.34
CA ASP A 3 50.28 7.32 -8.01
C ASP A 3 48.81 7.69 -7.98
N TYR A 4 48.32 8.45 -8.95
CA TYR A 4 46.89 8.84 -9.05
C TYR A 4 46.01 7.72 -9.62
N PHE A 5 46.57 6.80 -10.40
CA PHE A 5 45.80 5.70 -11.00
C PHE A 5 45.59 4.53 -10.02
N GLN A 6 46.50 4.35 -9.04
CA GLN A 6 46.43 3.28 -8.05
C GLN A 6 45.38 3.57 -6.96
N SER A 7 45.03 4.85 -6.75
CA SER A 7 44.00 5.25 -5.78
C SER A 7 42.60 4.91 -6.22
N TRP A 8 42.32 4.84 -7.51
CA TRP A 8 40.97 4.55 -8.04
C TRP A 8 40.63 3.05 -8.10
N SER A 9 41.65 2.18 -8.19
CA SER A 9 41.44 0.72 -8.20
C SER A 9 40.99 0.17 -6.85
N ASN A 10 41.21 0.90 -5.76
CA ASN A 10 40.82 0.49 -4.41
C ASN A 10 39.40 0.93 -4.02
N LEU A 11 38.74 1.77 -4.83
CA LEU A 11 37.40 2.31 -4.55
C LEU A 11 36.28 1.60 -5.31
N THR A 12 36.61 0.77 -6.30
CA THR A 12 35.60 -0.04 -6.98
C THR A 12 35.55 -1.43 -6.35
N PRO A 13 34.46 -1.79 -5.67
CA PRO A 13 34.31 -3.15 -5.20
C PRO A 13 34.39 -4.08 -6.41
N SER A 14 35.23 -5.13 -6.32
CA SER A 14 35.39 -6.07 -7.42
C SER A 14 34.03 -6.64 -7.84
N LEU A 15 33.86 -6.90 -9.14
CA LEU A 15 32.63 -7.49 -9.68
C LEU A 15 32.18 -8.73 -8.89
N SER A 16 33.16 -9.50 -8.37
CA SER A 16 32.92 -10.65 -7.51
C SER A 16 32.26 -10.30 -6.18
N THR A 17 32.57 -9.12 -5.62
CA THR A 17 31.98 -8.63 -4.35
C THR A 17 30.57 -8.11 -4.61
N MET A 18 30.33 -7.44 -5.74
CA MET A 18 28.97 -7.01 -6.14
C MET A 18 28.06 -8.19 -6.46
N LEU A 19 28.56 -9.23 -7.13
CA LEU A 19 27.80 -10.47 -7.37
C LEU A 19 27.48 -11.21 -6.06
N LYS A 20 28.40 -11.21 -5.09
CA LYS A 20 28.13 -11.81 -3.76
C LYS A 20 27.08 -11.01 -2.99
N CYS A 21 27.06 -9.68 -3.10
CA CYS A 21 26.03 -8.84 -2.50
C CYS A 21 24.67 -9.02 -3.19
N ALA A 22 24.65 -9.06 -4.52
CA ALA A 22 23.42 -9.30 -5.28
C ALA A 22 22.87 -10.72 -5.02
N GLY A 23 23.73 -11.74 -4.96
CA GLY A 23 23.34 -13.10 -4.62
C GLY A 23 22.77 -13.24 -3.20
N ARG A 24 23.27 -12.48 -2.23
CA ARG A 24 22.71 -12.45 -0.87
C ARG A 24 21.33 -11.80 -0.79
N PHE A 25 21.01 -10.88 -1.68
CA PHE A 25 19.71 -10.22 -1.68
C PHE A 25 18.61 -11.13 -2.26
N PHE A 26 18.94 -12.02 -3.18
CA PHE A 26 17.99 -12.94 -3.82
C PHE A 26 17.95 -14.34 -3.22
N TYR A 27 19.02 -14.77 -2.54
CA TYR A 27 19.07 -16.06 -1.87
C TYR A 27 18.61 -15.93 -0.40
N ARG A 28 17.33 -15.61 -0.20
CA ARG A 28 16.69 -15.96 1.05
C ARG A 28 16.58 -17.48 1.06
N PRO A 29 17.32 -18.21 1.91
CA PRO A 29 17.11 -19.66 2.01
C PRO A 29 15.62 -19.84 2.24
N MET A 30 14.96 -20.67 1.43
CA MET A 30 13.55 -21.02 1.64
C MET A 30 13.49 -21.54 3.07
N ALA A 31 13.08 -20.69 4.00
CA ALA A 31 12.76 -21.09 5.35
C ALA A 31 11.83 -22.30 5.20
N ALA A 32 12.18 -23.40 5.84
CA ALA A 32 11.42 -24.64 5.79
C ALA A 32 9.94 -24.27 5.81
N ARG A 33 9.17 -24.76 4.83
CA ARG A 33 7.75 -24.43 4.70
C ARG A 33 7.08 -24.81 6.01
N ILE A 34 6.83 -23.81 6.85
CA ILE A 34 6.07 -24.03 8.08
C ILE A 34 4.67 -24.38 7.62
N THR A 35 4.23 -25.59 7.95
CA THR A 35 2.88 -26.05 7.66
C THR A 35 1.90 -25.02 8.25
N PHE A 36 1.01 -24.50 7.42
CA PHE A 36 -0.01 -23.54 7.84
C PHE A 36 -1.01 -24.26 8.76
N VAL A 37 -0.91 -24.01 10.05
CA VAL A 37 -1.73 -24.67 11.09
C VAL A 37 -2.90 -23.78 11.55
N LYS A 38 -3.07 -22.57 10.97
CA LYS A 38 -4.16 -21.70 11.40
C LYS A 38 -5.51 -22.22 10.89
N THR A 39 -6.36 -22.58 11.83
CA THR A 39 -7.76 -22.92 11.59
C THR A 39 -8.58 -21.67 11.28
N TYR A 40 -9.68 -21.84 10.55
CA TYR A 40 -10.66 -20.78 10.31
C TYR A 40 -11.26 -20.33 11.65
N SER A 41 -11.33 -19.03 11.89
CA SER A 41 -11.95 -18.46 13.07
C SER A 41 -13.27 -17.78 12.68
N THR A 42 -14.32 -18.08 13.41
CA THR A 42 -15.63 -17.45 13.24
C THR A 42 -15.60 -15.97 13.66
N THR A 43 -16.54 -15.16 13.17
CA THR A 43 -16.64 -13.75 13.56
C THR A 43 -16.87 -13.56 15.07
N GLN A 44 -17.58 -14.49 15.70
CA GLN A 44 -17.79 -14.47 17.15
C GLN A 44 -16.49 -14.74 17.93
N GLU A 45 -15.70 -15.70 17.49
CA GLU A 45 -14.39 -15.96 18.08
C GLU A 45 -13.44 -14.78 17.92
N LEU A 46 -13.49 -14.09 16.78
CA LEU A 46 -12.69 -12.88 16.55
C LEU A 46 -13.09 -11.74 17.49
N VAL A 47 -14.39 -11.54 17.75
CA VAL A 47 -14.86 -10.54 18.72
C VAL A 47 -14.37 -10.90 20.12
N ARG A 48 -14.47 -12.17 20.53
CA ARG A 48 -13.93 -12.64 21.82
C ARG A 48 -12.44 -12.40 21.94
N LEU A 49 -11.70 -12.74 20.89
CA LEU A 49 -10.25 -12.51 20.81
C LEU A 49 -9.89 -11.02 20.98
N LEU A 50 -10.62 -10.11 20.33
CA LEU A 50 -10.39 -8.67 20.47
C LEU A 50 -10.66 -8.18 21.90
N LYS A 51 -11.71 -8.69 22.55
CA LYS A 51 -11.99 -8.40 23.95
C LYS A 51 -10.90 -8.90 24.89
N THR A 52 -10.44 -10.13 24.70
CA THR A 52 -9.34 -10.71 25.48
C THR A 52 -8.04 -9.89 25.35
N ARG A 53 -7.83 -9.25 24.20
CA ARG A 53 -6.68 -8.36 23.96
C ARG A 53 -6.85 -6.94 24.54
N GLY A 54 -7.98 -6.68 25.20
CA GLY A 54 -8.25 -5.41 25.89
C GLY A 54 -8.93 -4.34 25.03
N MET A 55 -9.59 -4.73 23.94
CA MET A 55 -10.41 -3.81 23.16
C MET A 55 -11.81 -3.69 23.76
N ASP A 56 -12.28 -2.47 23.97
CA ASP A 56 -13.65 -2.21 24.40
C ASP A 56 -14.61 -2.28 23.20
N ILE A 57 -15.59 -3.18 23.30
CA ILE A 57 -16.62 -3.41 22.27
C ILE A 57 -17.98 -3.25 22.92
N THR A 58 -18.59 -2.09 22.72
CA THR A 58 -19.91 -1.74 23.27
C THR A 58 -21.03 -2.56 22.61
N ASP A 59 -20.91 -2.78 21.29
CA ASP A 59 -21.95 -3.43 20.50
C ASP A 59 -21.32 -4.60 19.70
N GLU A 60 -21.57 -5.82 20.18
CA GLU A 60 -20.98 -7.02 19.59
C GLU A 60 -21.60 -7.38 18.24
N GLU A 61 -22.89 -7.14 18.06
CA GLU A 61 -23.58 -7.48 16.82
C GLU A 61 -23.05 -6.62 15.66
N LYS A 62 -22.89 -5.33 15.90
CA LYS A 62 -22.26 -4.43 14.92
C LYS A 62 -20.81 -4.79 14.64
N ALA A 63 -20.05 -5.17 15.66
CA ALA A 63 -18.66 -5.60 15.47
C ALA A 63 -18.58 -6.86 14.61
N GLN A 64 -19.44 -7.87 14.86
CA GLN A 64 -19.53 -9.07 14.03
C GLN A 64 -19.92 -8.76 12.59
N HIS A 65 -20.91 -7.87 12.39
CA HIS A 65 -21.32 -7.44 11.07
C HIS A 65 -20.16 -6.75 10.30
N TYR A 66 -19.40 -5.86 10.94
CA TYR A 66 -18.24 -5.24 10.29
C TYR A 66 -17.13 -6.25 10.01
N LEU A 67 -16.86 -7.17 10.91
CA LEU A 67 -15.86 -8.22 10.71
C LEU A 67 -16.23 -9.16 9.57
N SER A 68 -17.51 -9.49 9.37
CA SER A 68 -17.96 -10.33 8.26
C SER A 68 -17.85 -9.64 6.91
N HIS A 69 -18.14 -8.32 6.83
CA HIS A 69 -18.14 -7.58 5.56
C HIS A 69 -16.76 -7.06 5.16
N ILE A 70 -15.97 -6.56 6.11
CA ILE A 70 -14.67 -5.94 5.85
C ILE A 70 -13.56 -6.97 5.92
N GLY A 71 -13.70 -7.95 6.81
CA GLY A 71 -12.71 -8.97 7.14
C GLY A 71 -11.70 -8.51 8.20
N TYR A 72 -11.37 -9.45 9.09
CA TYR A 72 -10.43 -9.21 10.19
C TYR A 72 -9.06 -8.73 9.72
N TYR A 73 -8.52 -9.35 8.67
CA TYR A 73 -7.18 -9.03 8.14
C TYR A 73 -7.08 -7.56 7.72
N ARG A 74 -8.11 -7.05 7.04
CA ARG A 74 -8.14 -5.64 6.62
C ARG A 74 -8.25 -4.68 7.82
N LEU A 75 -9.08 -5.01 8.80
CA LEU A 75 -9.22 -4.21 10.02
C LEU A 75 -7.97 -4.25 10.89
N SER A 76 -7.21 -5.34 10.88
CA SER A 76 -5.99 -5.46 11.68
C SER A 76 -4.94 -4.41 11.34
N ALA A 77 -4.87 -3.93 10.10
CA ALA A 77 -3.99 -2.84 9.72
C ALA A 77 -4.29 -1.54 10.49
N TYR A 78 -5.56 -1.23 10.70
CA TYR A 78 -6.01 -0.05 11.47
C TYR A 78 -5.91 -0.27 12.98
N MET A 79 -5.90 -1.52 13.43
CA MET A 79 -5.69 -1.88 14.84
C MET A 79 -4.22 -1.77 15.25
N PHE A 80 -3.28 -2.01 14.31
CA PHE A 80 -1.85 -2.06 14.58
C PHE A 80 -1.27 -0.81 15.28
N PRO A 81 -1.61 0.44 14.92
CA PRO A 81 -1.12 1.63 15.62
C PRO A 81 -1.72 1.78 17.04
N LEU A 82 -2.83 1.10 17.33
CA LEU A 82 -3.52 1.16 18.63
C LEU A 82 -3.01 0.11 19.62
N LEU A 83 -2.07 -0.75 19.20
CA LEU A 83 -1.46 -1.75 20.06
C LEU A 83 -0.48 -1.11 21.04
N SER A 84 -0.38 -1.69 22.23
CA SER A 84 0.61 -1.36 23.25
C SER A 84 2.01 -1.87 22.83
N ILE A 85 3.05 -1.30 23.42
CA ILE A 85 4.43 -1.74 23.23
C ILE A 85 4.78 -2.71 24.38
N PRO A 86 5.35 -3.90 24.13
CA PRO A 86 5.77 -4.47 22.84
C PRO A 86 4.59 -5.02 22.01
N LYS A 87 4.57 -4.75 20.70
CA LYS A 87 3.47 -5.10 19.80
C LYS A 87 3.30 -6.60 19.59
N GLU A 88 4.31 -7.39 19.89
CA GLU A 88 4.28 -8.85 19.79
C GLU A 88 3.22 -9.47 20.70
N ARG A 89 2.92 -8.86 21.83
CA ARG A 89 1.86 -9.30 22.75
C ARG A 89 0.46 -9.06 22.21
N GLN A 90 0.31 -8.24 21.16
CA GLN A 90 -0.97 -7.91 20.53
C GLN A 90 -2.04 -7.38 21.50
N LEU A 91 -1.63 -6.75 22.58
CA LEU A 91 -2.52 -6.10 23.55
C LEU A 91 -2.82 -4.67 23.10
N PHE A 92 -4.05 -4.23 23.28
CA PHE A 92 -4.45 -2.87 22.96
C PHE A 92 -4.08 -1.91 24.11
N LYS A 93 -3.89 -0.63 23.75
CA LYS A 93 -3.73 0.43 24.74
C LYS A 93 -5.03 0.59 25.53
N PRO A 94 -4.98 1.02 26.81
CA PRO A 94 -6.18 1.28 27.59
C PRO A 94 -7.07 2.33 26.89
N GLY A 95 -8.39 2.12 26.92
CA GLY A 95 -9.36 3.04 26.30
C GLY A 95 -9.45 2.95 24.77
N VAL A 96 -8.95 1.88 24.15
CA VAL A 96 -9.16 1.62 22.73
C VAL A 96 -10.52 0.95 22.52
N THR A 97 -11.39 1.65 21.78
CA THR A 97 -12.71 1.14 21.41
C THR A 97 -12.75 0.64 19.97
N PHE A 98 -13.60 -0.33 19.68
CA PHE A 98 -13.83 -0.80 18.30
C PHE A 98 -14.31 0.35 17.38
N SER A 99 -15.10 1.27 17.91
CA SER A 99 -15.56 2.46 17.18
C SER A 99 -14.42 3.33 16.66
N LYS A 100 -13.30 3.42 17.41
CA LYS A 100 -12.10 4.16 17.01
C LYS A 100 -11.41 3.51 15.78
N VAL A 101 -11.36 2.18 15.74
CA VAL A 101 -10.86 1.44 14.58
C VAL A 101 -11.73 1.70 13.36
N MET A 102 -13.05 1.67 13.52
CA MET A 102 -14.00 1.94 12.45
C MET A 102 -13.93 3.39 11.94
N MET A 103 -13.65 4.34 12.83
CA MET A 103 -13.44 5.74 12.44
C MET A 103 -12.19 5.89 11.55
N LEU A 104 -11.06 5.24 11.89
CA LEU A 104 -9.86 5.22 11.09
C LEU A 104 -10.11 4.59 9.71
N TYR A 105 -10.79 3.46 9.66
CA TYR A 105 -11.17 2.80 8.41
C TYR A 105 -12.03 3.69 7.51
N ARG A 106 -13.05 4.35 8.08
CA ARG A 106 -13.93 5.25 7.33
C ARG A 106 -13.19 6.49 6.82
N PHE A 107 -12.27 7.00 7.62
CA PHE A 107 -11.44 8.14 7.24
C PHE A 107 -10.55 7.80 6.04
N ASP A 108 -9.84 6.68 6.10
CA ASP A 108 -9.01 6.19 5.00
C ASP A 108 -9.83 5.97 3.72
N LYS A 109 -11.00 5.33 3.84
CA LYS A 109 -11.92 5.14 2.71
C LYS A 109 -12.36 6.47 2.08
N LYS A 110 -12.61 7.52 2.88
CA LYS A 110 -12.96 8.85 2.36
C LYS A 110 -11.80 9.49 1.60
N ILE A 111 -10.58 9.39 2.12
CA ILE A 111 -9.39 9.93 1.45
C ILE A 111 -9.18 9.23 0.11
N LEU A 112 -9.22 7.90 0.09
CA LEU A 112 -9.06 7.12 -1.13
C LEU A 112 -10.11 7.47 -2.19
N LEU A 113 -11.37 7.61 -1.78
CA LEU A 113 -12.46 7.98 -2.69
C LEU A 113 -12.28 9.40 -3.25
N SER A 114 -11.90 10.35 -2.40
CA SER A 114 -11.61 11.74 -2.81
C SER A 114 -10.44 11.78 -3.79
N SER A 115 -9.34 11.10 -3.48
CA SER A 115 -8.18 11.03 -4.37
C SER A 115 -8.51 10.41 -5.72
N TYR A 116 -9.32 9.33 -5.72
CA TYR A 116 -9.77 8.68 -6.96
C TYR A 116 -10.58 9.64 -7.85
N THR A 117 -11.50 10.41 -7.27
CA THR A 117 -12.30 11.38 -8.03
C THR A 117 -11.43 12.48 -8.65
N HIS A 118 -10.44 13.00 -7.92
CA HIS A 118 -9.50 13.98 -8.43
C HIS A 118 -8.64 13.43 -9.56
N ILE A 119 -8.09 12.23 -9.42
CA ILE A 119 -7.29 11.59 -10.48
C ILE A 119 -8.14 11.35 -11.73
N LYS A 120 -9.35 10.83 -11.58
CA LYS A 120 -10.28 10.62 -12.68
C LYS A 120 -10.57 11.93 -13.43
N GLN A 121 -10.81 13.01 -12.70
CA GLN A 121 -11.11 14.31 -13.29
C GLN A 121 -9.89 14.90 -14.03
N SER A 122 -8.68 14.76 -13.49
CA SER A 122 -7.43 15.15 -14.15
C SER A 122 -7.21 14.38 -15.46
N ILE A 123 -7.42 13.07 -15.46
CA ILE A 123 -7.27 12.25 -16.66
C ILE A 123 -8.28 12.66 -17.74
N LEU A 124 -9.55 12.85 -17.38
CA LEU A 124 -10.58 13.29 -18.32
C LEU A 124 -10.25 14.66 -18.92
N HIS A 125 -9.78 15.60 -18.11
CA HIS A 125 -9.36 16.91 -18.57
C HIS A 125 -8.18 16.82 -19.54
N SER A 126 -7.17 16.00 -19.23
CA SER A 126 -6.01 15.78 -20.10
C SER A 126 -6.41 15.15 -21.42
N CYS A 127 -7.30 14.16 -21.41
CA CYS A 127 -7.82 13.53 -22.64
C CYS A 127 -8.61 14.51 -23.49
N HIS A 128 -9.43 15.38 -22.86
CA HIS A 128 -10.18 16.40 -23.58
C HIS A 128 -9.27 17.43 -24.24
N TYR A 129 -8.24 17.89 -23.53
CA TYR A 129 -7.23 18.81 -24.06
C TYR A 129 -6.43 18.21 -25.21
N ALA A 130 -6.03 16.93 -25.10
CA ALA A 130 -5.33 16.23 -26.16
C ALA A 130 -6.19 16.11 -27.42
N ASN A 131 -7.48 15.78 -27.27
CA ASN A 131 -8.42 15.66 -28.41
C ASN A 131 -8.65 17.00 -29.12
N GLN A 132 -8.71 18.10 -28.39
CA GLN A 132 -8.83 19.46 -29.00
C GLN A 132 -7.56 19.83 -29.79
N ASN A 133 -6.39 19.44 -29.33
CA ASN A 133 -5.12 19.74 -30.02
C ASN A 133 -4.95 18.87 -31.28
N VAL A 134 -5.42 17.63 -31.26
CA VAL A 134 -5.40 16.76 -32.46
C VAL A 134 -6.26 17.35 -33.56
N THR A 135 -7.46 17.81 -33.24
CA THR A 135 -8.34 18.45 -34.26
C THR A 135 -7.74 19.72 -34.84
N SER A 136 -6.99 20.50 -34.05
CA SER A 136 -6.30 21.69 -34.54
C SER A 136 -5.10 21.38 -35.45
N VAL A 137 -4.39 20.29 -35.20
CA VAL A 137 -3.28 19.81 -36.05
C VAL A 137 -3.83 19.28 -37.39
N ASP A 138 -4.94 18.53 -37.38
CA ASP A 138 -5.60 18.03 -38.59
C ASP A 138 -6.12 19.18 -39.46
N TYR A 139 -6.59 20.27 -38.85
CA TYR A 139 -7.02 21.47 -39.59
C TYR A 139 -5.84 22.15 -40.29
N ILE A 140 -4.66 22.20 -39.70
CA ILE A 140 -3.43 22.78 -40.29
C ILE A 140 -2.88 21.86 -41.39
N ALA A 141 -2.93 20.57 -41.23
CA ALA A 141 -2.44 19.59 -42.19
C ALA A 141 -3.28 19.51 -43.46
N ASN A 142 -4.57 19.81 -43.40
CA ASN A 142 -5.52 19.76 -44.51
C ASN A 142 -5.77 21.14 -45.19
N ARG A 143 -4.94 22.14 -44.98
CA ARG A 143 -5.03 23.37 -45.79
C ARG A 143 -4.65 23.08 -47.23
N PRO A 144 -5.57 23.23 -48.22
CA PRO A 144 -5.17 23.18 -49.60
C PRO A 144 -4.16 24.26 -49.89
N ILE A 145 -3.05 23.91 -50.50
CA ILE A 145 -2.04 24.86 -50.99
C ILE A 145 -2.63 25.53 -52.23
N GLU A 146 -3.58 26.44 -52.06
CA GLU A 146 -4.05 27.29 -53.13
C GLU A 146 -3.17 28.54 -53.13
N GLY A 147 -2.35 28.68 -54.19
CA GLY A 147 -1.69 29.93 -54.52
C GLY A 147 -0.18 29.90 -54.54
N ILE A 148 0.42 29.09 -55.38
CA ILE A 148 1.73 29.36 -56.00
C ILE A 148 1.61 29.00 -57.48
N LEU A 149 1.14 29.97 -58.26
CA LEU A 149 1.44 30.10 -59.67
C LEU A 149 1.83 31.56 -59.89
#